data_da9406f2829e0fb06320cba25562f5b7
#
_entry.id   da9406f2829e0fb06320cba25562f5b7
#
_cell.length_a   1.000
_cell.length_b   1.000
_cell.length_c   1.000
_cell.angle_alpha   90.00
_cell.angle_beta   90.00
_cell.angle_gamma   90.00
#
_symmetry.space_group_name_H-M   'P 1'
#
loop_
_entity.id
_entity.type
_entity.pdbx_description
1 polymer ?
#
loop_
_entity_poly.entity_id
_entity_poly.type
_entity_poly.pdbx_seq_one_letter_code
_entity_poly.pdbx_strand_id
1 'polypeptide(L)'
;MSREDMISIPGGHFRMGSVDFYAEEGPVREVEIAPFSIDRGPVTVAQFGRFVQETGYVTLAERAPEAADYPDADPSLLRAGSVVFHPTPGPVPLNDPHRWWAYVPGASWRHPWGPASDNSRRDDHPVI
;
A
#
# COMPACT_ATOMS: atom_id res chain seq x y z
N MET A 1 2.30 10.32 -16.68
CA MET A 1 2.90 9.07 -17.19
C MET A 1 2.47 8.92 -18.63
N SER A 2 3.43 8.80 -19.56
CA SER A 2 3.08 8.57 -20.96
C SER A 2 2.76 7.08 -21.15
N ARG A 3 1.82 6.78 -22.06
CA ARG A 3 1.50 5.39 -22.46
C ARG A 3 2.71 4.63 -23.03
N GLU A 4 3.78 5.34 -23.37
CA GLU A 4 4.99 4.81 -24.00
C GLU A 4 5.88 4.03 -23.04
N ASP A 5 5.71 4.19 -21.73
CA ASP A 5 6.51 3.50 -20.72
C ASP A 5 5.91 2.16 -20.26
N MET A 6 4.69 1.85 -20.71
CA MET A 6 3.99 0.62 -20.32
C MET A 6 4.43 -0.57 -21.16
N ILE A 7 4.51 -1.74 -20.53
CA ILE A 7 4.72 -3.02 -21.20
C ILE A 7 3.36 -3.60 -21.57
N SER A 8 3.18 -3.95 -22.83
CA SER A 8 2.01 -4.70 -23.29
C SER A 8 2.18 -6.17 -22.95
N ILE A 9 1.24 -6.71 -22.19
CA ILE A 9 1.16 -8.13 -21.84
C ILE A 9 0.06 -8.75 -22.70
N PRO A 10 0.36 -9.78 -23.52
CA PRO A 10 -0.68 -10.48 -24.26
C PRO A 10 -1.63 -11.19 -23.31
N GLY A 11 -2.90 -11.28 -23.68
CA GLY A 11 -3.85 -12.11 -22.96
C GLY A 11 -3.49 -13.60 -23.07
N GLY A 12 -4.16 -14.41 -22.30
CA GLY A 12 -3.97 -15.85 -22.30
C GLY A 12 -4.49 -16.53 -21.06
N HIS A 13 -4.20 -17.81 -20.95
CA HIS A 13 -4.59 -18.64 -19.82
C HIS A 13 -3.41 -18.83 -18.86
N PHE A 14 -3.70 -18.82 -17.56
CA PHE A 14 -2.71 -19.17 -16.54
C PHE A 14 -3.39 -19.91 -15.39
N ARG A 15 -2.60 -20.66 -14.65
CA ARG A 15 -3.04 -21.36 -13.44
C ARG A 15 -2.92 -20.44 -12.24
N MET A 16 -4.04 -20.06 -11.65
CA MET A 16 -4.12 -19.21 -10.47
C MET A 16 -4.33 -20.08 -9.23
N GLY A 17 -3.57 -19.77 -8.18
CA GLY A 17 -3.66 -20.43 -6.87
C GLY A 17 -2.56 -21.46 -6.64
N SER A 18 -2.54 -21.99 -5.43
CA SER A 18 -1.62 -23.03 -4.97
C SER A 18 -2.35 -23.99 -4.02
N VAL A 19 -1.82 -25.20 -3.87
CA VAL A 19 -2.21 -26.15 -2.83
C VAL A 19 -1.06 -26.47 -1.89
N ASP A 20 0.09 -25.80 -2.07
CA ASP A 20 1.35 -26.14 -1.40
C ASP A 20 1.62 -25.28 -0.16
N PHE A 21 0.89 -24.14 0.01
CA PHE A 21 1.16 -23.15 1.07
C PHE A 21 -0.05 -22.94 1.95
N TYR A 22 -0.92 -21.97 1.65
CA TYR A 22 -2.08 -21.62 2.47
C TYR A 22 -3.37 -22.16 1.86
N ALA A 23 -4.29 -22.61 2.73
CA ALA A 23 -5.55 -23.22 2.28
C ALA A 23 -6.42 -22.24 1.44
N GLU A 24 -6.35 -20.95 1.74
CA GLU A 24 -7.06 -19.88 1.03
C GLU A 24 -6.54 -19.61 -0.38
N GLU A 25 -5.35 -20.11 -0.74
CA GLU A 25 -4.82 -20.01 -2.09
C GLU A 25 -5.48 -21.03 -3.06
N GLY A 26 -6.10 -22.07 -2.52
CA GLY A 26 -6.80 -23.06 -3.31
C GLY A 26 -8.28 -22.70 -3.59
N PRO A 27 -8.90 -23.39 -4.51
CA PRO A 27 -8.34 -24.40 -5.40
C PRO A 27 -7.55 -23.79 -6.56
N VAL A 28 -6.56 -24.52 -7.08
CA VAL A 28 -5.89 -24.15 -8.34
C VAL A 28 -6.90 -24.19 -9.47
N ARG A 29 -6.98 -23.11 -10.25
CA ARG A 29 -7.92 -22.96 -11.36
C ARG A 29 -7.26 -22.33 -12.58
N GLU A 30 -7.72 -22.67 -13.77
CA GLU A 30 -7.36 -21.94 -14.97
C GLU A 30 -8.19 -20.65 -15.07
N VAL A 31 -7.49 -19.56 -15.38
CA VAL A 31 -8.08 -18.24 -15.57
C VAL A 31 -7.63 -17.69 -16.90
N GLU A 32 -8.57 -17.20 -17.70
CA GLU A 32 -8.31 -16.45 -18.92
C GLU A 32 -8.26 -14.95 -18.58
N ILE A 33 -7.23 -14.25 -19.06
CA ILE A 33 -7.11 -12.80 -18.95
C ILE A 33 -7.04 -12.17 -20.34
N ALA A 34 -7.69 -11.02 -20.50
CA ALA A 34 -7.55 -10.19 -21.69
C ALA A 34 -6.16 -9.54 -21.74
N PRO A 35 -5.68 -9.10 -22.93
CA PRO A 35 -4.47 -8.29 -23.03
C PRO A 35 -4.56 -7.03 -22.18
N PHE A 36 -3.46 -6.66 -21.53
CA PHE A 36 -3.39 -5.45 -20.70
C PHE A 36 -2.01 -4.81 -20.80
N SER A 37 -1.91 -3.57 -20.36
CA SER A 37 -0.62 -2.87 -20.23
C SER A 37 -0.30 -2.64 -18.76
N ILE A 38 0.96 -2.80 -18.39
CA ILE A 38 1.43 -2.62 -17.03
C ILE A 38 2.69 -1.75 -17.04
N ASP A 39 2.85 -0.92 -16.04
CA ASP A 39 4.08 -0.16 -15.85
C ASP A 39 5.27 -1.10 -15.61
N ARG A 40 6.45 -0.71 -16.07
CA ARG A 40 7.69 -1.47 -15.94
C ARG A 40 8.15 -1.64 -14.49
N GLY A 41 7.73 -0.75 -13.61
CA GLY A 41 8.06 -0.75 -12.20
C GLY A 41 6.94 -0.14 -11.34
N PRO A 42 7.06 -0.19 -10.02
CA PRO A 42 6.13 0.45 -9.12
C PRO A 42 6.09 1.97 -9.34
N VAL A 43 4.97 2.59 -9.01
CA VAL A 43 4.86 4.06 -8.99
C VAL A 43 5.83 4.62 -7.96
N THR A 44 6.71 5.53 -8.39
CA THR A 44 7.70 6.14 -7.51
C THR A 44 7.14 7.33 -6.73
N VAL A 45 7.85 7.73 -5.66
CA VAL A 45 7.52 8.91 -4.86
C VAL A 45 7.40 10.16 -5.73
N ALA A 46 8.36 10.38 -6.66
CA ALA A 46 8.32 11.51 -7.58
C ALA A 46 7.12 11.47 -8.53
N GLN A 47 6.76 10.28 -9.04
CA GLN A 47 5.60 10.12 -9.93
C GLN A 47 4.29 10.38 -9.19
N PHE A 48 4.15 9.83 -7.99
CA PHE A 48 2.97 10.06 -7.15
C PHE A 48 2.88 11.52 -6.69
N GLY A 49 4.02 12.14 -6.35
CA GLY A 49 4.09 13.56 -6.02
C GLY A 49 3.58 14.47 -7.13
N ARG A 50 3.95 14.19 -8.40
CA ARG A 50 3.39 14.91 -9.57
C ARG A 50 1.88 14.72 -9.70
N PHE A 51 1.40 13.48 -9.57
CA PHE A 51 -0.04 13.20 -9.58
C PHE A 51 -0.79 14.00 -8.52
N VAL A 52 -0.29 14.02 -7.29
CA VAL A 52 -0.89 14.81 -6.19
C VAL A 52 -0.86 16.31 -6.50
N GLN A 53 0.25 16.82 -7.04
CA GLN A 53 0.38 18.23 -7.40
C GLN A 53 -0.62 18.65 -8.49
N GLU A 54 -0.84 17.79 -9.49
CA GLU A 54 -1.73 18.07 -10.62
C GLU A 54 -3.21 17.92 -10.26
N THR A 55 -3.54 17.02 -9.33
CA THR A 55 -4.94 16.66 -9.02
C THR A 55 -5.46 17.19 -7.70
N GLY A 56 -4.57 17.59 -6.79
CA GLY A 56 -4.92 17.88 -5.39
C GLY A 56 -5.37 16.65 -4.60
N TYR A 57 -5.01 15.42 -5.05
CA TYR A 57 -5.43 14.20 -4.40
C TYR A 57 -4.92 14.13 -2.96
N VAL A 58 -5.80 13.78 -2.03
CA VAL A 58 -5.49 13.56 -0.61
C VAL A 58 -5.72 12.10 -0.29
N THR A 59 -4.68 11.41 0.18
CA THR A 59 -4.75 9.99 0.51
C THR A 59 -5.61 9.74 1.76
N LEU A 60 -6.05 8.50 1.94
CA LEU A 60 -6.81 8.13 3.14
C LEU A 60 -6.01 8.38 4.42
N ALA A 61 -4.70 8.12 4.40
CA ALA A 61 -3.81 8.35 5.54
C ALA A 61 -3.66 9.84 5.93
N GLU A 62 -3.97 10.76 5.02
CA GLU A 62 -3.93 12.21 5.26
C GLU A 62 -5.27 12.78 5.75
N ARG A 63 -6.32 11.95 5.85
CA ARG A 63 -7.66 12.34 6.30
C ARG A 63 -7.98 11.67 7.64
N ALA A 64 -8.47 12.45 8.59
CA ALA A 64 -9.01 11.87 9.82
C ALA A 64 -10.25 11.02 9.50
N PRO A 65 -10.40 9.83 10.12
CA PRO A 65 -11.63 9.05 9.99
C PRO A 65 -12.85 9.84 10.47
N GLU A 66 -13.96 9.70 9.77
CA GLU A 66 -15.22 10.31 10.19
C GLU A 66 -15.78 9.58 11.41
N ALA A 67 -16.13 10.31 12.46
CA ALA A 67 -16.66 9.72 13.69
C ALA A 67 -17.97 8.93 13.45
N ALA A 68 -18.73 9.31 12.44
CA ALA A 68 -19.96 8.63 12.06
C ALA A 68 -19.73 7.19 11.55
N ASP A 69 -18.55 6.92 10.95
CA ASP A 69 -18.17 5.59 10.45
C ASP A 69 -17.67 4.68 11.59
N TYR A 70 -17.36 5.25 12.74
CA TYR A 70 -16.78 4.56 13.90
C TYR A 70 -17.48 4.97 15.20
N PRO A 71 -18.78 4.66 15.38
CA PRO A 71 -19.58 5.17 16.49
C PRO A 71 -19.08 4.72 17.87
N ASP A 72 -18.39 3.58 17.94
CA ASP A 72 -17.89 3.01 19.19
C ASP A 72 -16.39 3.34 19.46
N ALA A 73 -15.75 4.10 18.58
CA ALA A 73 -14.35 4.45 18.74
C ALA A 73 -14.19 5.68 19.65
N ASP A 74 -13.11 5.66 20.45
CA ASP A 74 -12.69 6.86 21.17
C ASP A 74 -12.31 7.95 20.15
N PRO A 75 -12.96 9.15 20.19
CA PRO A 75 -12.67 10.24 19.26
C PRO A 75 -11.19 10.66 19.23
N SER A 76 -10.46 10.46 20.32
CA SER A 76 -9.03 10.78 20.38
C SER A 76 -8.16 9.88 19.49
N LEU A 77 -8.67 8.70 19.09
CA LEU A 77 -8.02 7.75 18.20
C LEU A 77 -8.32 8.01 16.71
N LEU A 78 -9.35 8.81 16.42
CA LEU A 78 -9.76 9.17 15.04
C LEU A 78 -8.83 10.23 14.47
N ARG A 79 -7.58 9.86 14.23
CA ARG A 79 -6.55 10.74 13.69
C ARG A 79 -6.10 10.22 12.33
N ALA A 80 -5.78 11.14 11.41
CA ALA A 80 -5.10 10.80 10.18
C ALA A 80 -3.78 10.08 10.47
N GLY A 81 -3.47 9.03 9.73
CA GLY A 81 -2.27 8.24 9.92
C GLY A 81 -2.31 6.92 9.15
N SER A 82 -1.30 6.11 9.35
CA SER A 82 -1.18 4.81 8.69
C SER A 82 -0.53 3.78 9.61
N VAL A 83 -0.64 2.52 9.21
CA VAL A 83 0.05 1.40 9.87
C VAL A 83 1.48 1.35 9.34
N VAL A 84 2.45 1.39 10.25
CA VAL A 84 3.88 1.41 9.95
C VAL A 84 4.54 0.13 10.47
N PHE A 85 5.39 -0.46 9.62
CA PHE A 85 6.18 -1.62 10.01
C PHE A 85 7.33 -1.21 10.95
N HIS A 86 7.44 -1.91 12.06
CA HIS A 86 8.53 -1.76 13.01
C HIS A 86 9.28 -3.10 13.12
N PRO A 87 10.53 -3.18 12.64
CA PRO A 87 11.32 -4.39 12.75
C PRO A 87 11.51 -4.76 14.23
N THR A 88 11.25 -6.02 14.55
CA THR A 88 11.47 -6.53 15.90
C THR A 88 12.95 -6.81 16.14
N PRO A 89 13.47 -6.70 17.38
CA PRO A 89 14.88 -6.94 17.67
C PRO A 89 15.28 -8.43 17.58
N GLY A 90 14.33 -9.33 17.40
CA GLY A 90 14.53 -10.76 17.27
C GLY A 90 13.26 -11.49 16.83
N PRO A 91 13.29 -12.81 16.68
CA PRO A 91 12.12 -13.59 16.31
C PRO A 91 10.97 -13.42 17.30
N VAL A 92 9.76 -13.25 16.79
CA VAL A 92 8.53 -13.13 17.57
C VAL A 92 7.47 -14.12 17.07
N PRO A 93 6.55 -14.57 17.92
CA PRO A 93 5.39 -15.34 17.49
C PRO A 93 4.56 -14.57 16.46
N LEU A 94 4.14 -15.22 15.37
CA LEU A 94 3.41 -14.59 14.26
C LEU A 94 1.89 -14.51 14.49
N ASN A 95 1.43 -14.78 15.70
CA ASN A 95 0.00 -14.75 16.05
C ASN A 95 -0.54 -13.38 16.48
N ASP A 96 0.32 -12.37 16.53
CA ASP A 96 -0.06 -11.00 16.91
C ASP A 96 0.69 -9.98 16.02
N PRO A 97 0.04 -9.46 14.98
CA PRO A 97 0.65 -8.50 14.06
C PRO A 97 1.02 -7.15 14.69
N HIS A 98 0.44 -6.80 15.84
CA HIS A 98 0.79 -5.57 16.55
C HIS A 98 2.23 -5.57 17.10
N ARG A 99 2.91 -6.70 17.06
CA ARG A 99 4.32 -6.80 17.43
C ARG A 99 5.27 -6.13 16.43
N TRP A 100 4.85 -6.02 15.17
CA TRP A 100 5.66 -5.41 14.09
C TRP A 100 4.89 -4.39 13.25
N TRP A 101 3.59 -4.22 13.50
CA TRP A 101 2.80 -3.16 12.92
C TRP A 101 2.25 -2.24 14.01
N ALA A 102 2.40 -0.93 13.82
CA ALA A 102 1.80 0.05 14.72
C ALA A 102 1.09 1.14 13.91
N TYR A 103 -0.08 1.56 14.38
CA TYR A 103 -0.72 2.75 13.83
C TYR A 103 0.02 3.99 14.30
N VAL A 104 0.51 4.78 13.36
CA VAL A 104 1.29 6.00 13.62
C VAL A 104 0.49 7.22 13.11
N PRO A 105 -0.05 8.05 14.02
CA PRO A 105 -0.70 9.29 13.62
C PRO A 105 0.24 10.18 12.81
N GLY A 106 -0.26 10.72 11.68
CA GLY A 106 0.50 11.55 10.76
C GLY A 106 1.46 10.79 9.84
N ALA A 107 1.52 9.45 9.91
CA ALA A 107 2.20 8.67 8.88
C ALA A 107 1.41 8.72 7.58
N SER A 108 2.09 8.94 6.47
CA SER A 108 1.54 9.05 5.13
C SER A 108 2.63 8.85 4.09
N TRP A 109 2.29 8.81 2.82
CA TRP A 109 3.27 8.73 1.74
C TRP A 109 4.35 9.82 1.77
N ARG A 110 4.06 11.00 2.39
CA ARG A 110 5.04 12.09 2.60
C ARG A 110 5.90 11.87 3.83
N HIS A 111 5.35 11.20 4.83
CA HIS A 111 5.92 10.98 6.15
C HIS A 111 5.85 9.49 6.52
N PRO A 112 6.65 8.61 5.85
CA PRO A 112 6.48 7.15 5.92
C PRO A 112 6.54 6.55 7.33
N TRP A 113 7.26 7.19 8.24
CA TRP A 113 7.40 6.77 9.64
C TRP A 113 6.76 7.76 10.63
N GLY A 114 5.85 8.61 10.17
CA GLY A 114 5.20 9.64 10.98
C GLY A 114 5.78 11.04 10.77
N PRO A 115 5.24 12.06 11.47
CA PRO A 115 5.46 13.48 11.16
C PRO A 115 6.92 13.96 11.16
N ALA A 116 7.80 13.26 11.88
CA ALA A 116 9.23 13.59 11.94
C ALA A 116 10.06 12.98 10.79
N SER A 117 9.42 12.22 9.90
CA SER A 117 10.06 11.59 8.75
C SER A 117 9.72 12.30 7.45
N ASP A 118 10.56 12.12 6.44
CA ASP A 118 10.32 12.58 5.07
C ASP A 118 10.82 11.54 4.06
N ASN A 119 10.51 11.76 2.80
CA ASN A 119 10.94 10.95 1.66
C ASN A 119 11.81 11.73 0.66
N SER A 120 12.39 12.85 1.06
CA SER A 120 13.12 13.80 0.20
C SER A 120 14.33 13.23 -0.53
N ARG A 121 14.79 12.02 -0.17
CA ARG A 121 15.90 11.32 -0.83
C ARG A 121 15.47 10.00 -1.46
N ARG A 122 14.18 9.86 -1.75
CA ARG A 122 13.57 8.61 -2.21
C ARG A 122 12.67 8.80 -3.43
N ASP A 123 12.99 9.78 -4.24
CA ASP A 123 12.20 10.15 -5.43
C ASP A 123 11.99 8.98 -6.39
N ASP A 124 12.97 8.10 -6.52
CA ASP A 124 12.97 6.90 -7.36
C ASP A 124 12.53 5.62 -6.64
N HIS A 125 12.27 5.68 -5.33
CA HIS A 125 11.71 4.56 -4.57
C HIS A 125 10.20 4.41 -4.82
N PRO A 126 9.64 3.19 -4.66
CA PRO A 126 8.21 3.00 -4.64
C PRO A 126 7.53 3.90 -3.60
N VAL A 127 6.40 4.50 -3.96
CA VAL A 127 5.57 5.20 -2.99
C VAL A 127 4.86 4.20 -2.08
N ILE A 128 4.81 4.48 -0.79
CA ILE A 128 4.21 3.65 0.27
C ILE A 128 3.23 4.45 1.11
#